data_607748e8aa465b95b84d8b81a2a64c4e
#
_entry.id   607748e8aa465b95b84d8b81a2a64c4e
#
_cell.length_a   1.000
_cell.length_b   1.000
_cell.length_c   1.000
_cell.angle_alpha   90.00
_cell.angle_beta   90.00
_cell.angle_gamma   90.00
#
_symmetry.space_group_name_H-M   'P 1'
#
loop_
_entity.id
_entity.type
_entity.pdbx_description
1 polymer ?
#
loop_
_entity_poly.entity_id
_entity_poly.type
_entity_poly.pdbx_seq_one_letter_code
_entity_poly.pdbx_strand_id
1 'polypeptide(L)'
;MKRSVFAKIATLALALVMVLSLAACGKKSDSGVKILVPNDTTNEARALLLLQENGIITLKDGAGITATKNDIVDNPYNVEIVEAEAAQLPSLLADAEYAVINSNYAINAGLNPVKDSLLIEGSASAYANILAVKEGAENTDAVKALKAALESQQVVDYSN
;
A
#
# COMPACT_ATOMS: atom_id res chain seq x y z
N MET A 1 -25.49 41.94 -45.47
CA MET A 1 -24.35 41.01 -45.70
C MET A 1 -23.30 40.97 -44.57
N LYS A 2 -23.02 42.04 -43.83
CA LYS A 2 -21.98 42.04 -42.75
C LYS A 2 -22.30 41.19 -41.51
N ARG A 3 -23.57 41.05 -41.08
CA ARG A 3 -23.98 40.25 -39.91
C ARG A 3 -23.74 38.73 -40.04
N SER A 4 -23.82 38.15 -41.25
CA SER A 4 -23.63 36.72 -41.44
C SER A 4 -22.15 36.30 -41.40
N VAL A 5 -21.25 37.22 -41.77
CA VAL A 5 -19.80 36.99 -41.75
C VAL A 5 -19.30 37.00 -40.30
N PHE A 6 -19.76 37.96 -39.46
CA PHE A 6 -19.45 38.01 -38.02
C PHE A 6 -19.93 36.77 -37.28
N ALA A 7 -21.15 36.29 -37.58
CA ALA A 7 -21.66 35.07 -36.95
C ALA A 7 -20.83 33.84 -37.31
N LYS A 8 -20.36 33.70 -38.53
CA LYS A 8 -19.51 32.57 -38.98
C LYS A 8 -18.11 32.63 -38.37
N ILE A 9 -17.54 33.84 -38.18
CA ILE A 9 -16.24 34.02 -37.52
C ILE A 9 -16.36 33.71 -36.06
N ALA A 10 -17.45 34.12 -35.38
CA ALA A 10 -17.67 33.83 -33.96
C ALA A 10 -17.87 32.31 -33.69
N THR A 11 -18.59 31.60 -34.57
CA THR A 11 -18.74 30.13 -34.45
C THR A 11 -17.43 29.39 -34.72
N LEU A 12 -16.62 29.87 -35.67
CA LEU A 12 -15.32 29.26 -35.95
C LEU A 12 -14.33 29.46 -34.78
N ALA A 13 -14.33 30.67 -34.17
CA ALA A 13 -13.51 30.97 -33.00
C ALA A 13 -13.92 30.13 -31.77
N LEU A 14 -15.23 29.95 -31.54
CA LEU A 14 -15.74 29.13 -30.43
C LEU A 14 -15.40 27.65 -30.62
N ALA A 15 -15.49 27.13 -31.84
CA ALA A 15 -15.08 25.76 -32.17
C ALA A 15 -13.56 25.56 -31.98
N LEU A 16 -12.73 26.54 -32.34
CA LEU A 16 -11.29 26.48 -32.13
C LEU A 16 -10.89 26.48 -30.64
N VAL A 17 -11.61 27.25 -29.82
CA VAL A 17 -11.39 27.26 -28.36
C VAL A 17 -11.79 25.93 -27.73
N MET A 18 -12.87 25.27 -28.16
CA MET A 18 -13.26 23.94 -27.67
C MET A 18 -12.25 22.86 -28.08
N VAL A 19 -11.67 22.91 -29.27
CA VAL A 19 -10.66 21.94 -29.71
C VAL A 19 -9.35 22.13 -28.93
N LEU A 20 -8.96 23.36 -28.61
CA LEU A 20 -7.78 23.66 -27.79
C LEU A 20 -7.94 23.24 -26.34
N SER A 21 -9.16 23.28 -25.78
CA SER A 21 -9.43 22.82 -24.41
C SER A 21 -9.39 21.29 -24.28
N LEU A 22 -9.73 20.54 -25.34
CA LEU A 22 -9.56 19.06 -25.33
C LEU A 22 -8.09 18.62 -25.46
N ALA A 23 -7.23 19.43 -26.08
CA ALA A 23 -5.82 19.12 -26.18
C ALA A 23 -5.04 19.38 -24.85
N ALA A 24 -5.61 20.16 -23.93
CA ALA A 24 -4.98 20.43 -22.63
C ALA A 24 -5.19 19.29 -21.59
N CYS A 25 -6.11 18.34 -21.83
CA CYS A 25 -6.32 17.17 -20.98
C CYS A 25 -5.38 15.99 -21.27
N GLY A 26 -4.41 16.15 -22.16
CA GLY A 26 -3.48 15.09 -22.57
C GLY A 26 -2.09 15.16 -21.93
N LYS A 27 -1.86 15.91 -20.85
CA LYS A 27 -0.70 15.62 -19.99
C LYS A 27 -1.04 14.35 -19.23
N LYS A 28 -0.53 13.17 -19.68
CA LYS A 28 -0.17 12.13 -18.75
C LYS A 28 0.67 12.85 -17.69
N SER A 29 0.11 12.98 -16.47
CA SER A 29 0.94 13.27 -15.32
C SER A 29 2.00 12.16 -15.34
N ASP A 30 3.26 12.53 -15.31
CA ASP A 30 4.39 11.64 -15.06
C ASP A 30 4.34 11.25 -13.57
N SER A 31 3.14 10.96 -13.08
CA SER A 31 2.89 10.40 -11.76
C SER A 31 3.35 8.97 -11.85
N GLY A 32 4.41 8.66 -11.13
CA GLY A 32 4.94 7.33 -11.00
C GLY A 32 3.87 6.33 -10.59
N VAL A 33 4.21 5.06 -10.62
CA VAL A 33 3.34 3.97 -10.16
C VAL A 33 2.94 4.23 -8.71
N LYS A 34 1.63 4.35 -8.45
CA LYS A 34 1.11 4.61 -7.11
C LYS A 34 1.04 3.33 -6.29
N ILE A 35 1.64 3.36 -5.12
CA ILE A 35 1.59 2.28 -4.13
C ILE A 35 0.96 2.81 -2.84
N LEU A 36 -0.18 2.26 -2.46
CA LEU A 36 -0.82 2.57 -1.19
C LEU A 36 -0.16 1.80 -0.05
N VAL A 37 0.08 2.46 1.08
CA VAL A 37 0.63 1.85 2.29
C VAL A 37 -0.19 2.27 3.51
N PRO A 38 -0.18 1.48 4.62
CA PRO A 38 -0.80 1.88 5.87
C PRO A 38 -0.20 3.18 6.42
N ASN A 39 -1.02 4.02 7.06
CA ASN A 39 -0.60 5.29 7.65
C ASN A 39 -0.20 5.20 9.13
N ASP A 40 -0.30 4.04 9.76
CA ASP A 40 0.18 3.83 11.11
C ASP A 40 1.67 3.47 11.11
N THR A 41 2.41 3.98 12.09
CA THR A 41 3.88 3.91 12.16
C THR A 41 4.43 2.50 12.00
N THR A 42 3.77 1.50 12.58
CA THR A 42 4.26 0.11 12.54
C THR A 42 4.06 -0.51 11.17
N ASN A 43 2.86 -0.37 10.60
CA ASN A 43 2.56 -1.01 9.32
C ASN A 43 3.10 -0.22 8.12
N GLU A 44 3.25 1.12 8.22
CA GLU A 44 3.99 1.91 7.23
C GLU A 44 5.44 1.41 7.11
N ALA A 45 6.16 1.31 8.26
CA ALA A 45 7.53 0.83 8.28
C ALA A 45 7.65 -0.59 7.68
N ARG A 46 6.74 -1.50 8.01
CA ARG A 46 6.69 -2.86 7.41
C ARG A 46 6.50 -2.83 5.91
N ALA A 47 5.56 -2.00 5.44
CA ALA A 47 5.31 -1.86 4.00
C ALA A 47 6.56 -1.34 3.27
N LEU A 48 7.23 -0.33 3.81
CA LEU A 48 8.44 0.23 3.21
C LEU A 48 9.61 -0.75 3.24
N LEU A 49 9.77 -1.53 4.31
CA LEU A 49 10.77 -2.59 4.40
C LEU A 49 10.52 -3.71 3.38
N LEU A 50 9.26 -4.12 3.17
CA LEU A 50 8.89 -5.08 2.12
C LEU A 50 9.27 -4.56 0.73
N LEU A 51 8.99 -3.28 0.44
CA LEU A 51 9.36 -2.66 -0.84
C LEU A 51 10.88 -2.58 -1.01
N GLN A 52 11.62 -2.27 0.06
CA GLN A 52 13.09 -2.26 0.06
C GLN A 52 13.67 -3.66 -0.16
N GLU A 53 13.17 -4.68 0.54
CA GLU A 53 13.63 -6.07 0.40
C GLU A 53 13.49 -6.57 -1.05
N ASN A 54 12.49 -6.07 -1.76
CA ASN A 54 12.24 -6.41 -3.16
C ASN A 54 12.88 -5.41 -4.16
N GLY A 55 13.75 -4.50 -3.70
CA GLY A 55 14.51 -3.58 -4.55
C GLY A 55 13.66 -2.49 -5.22
N ILE A 56 12.46 -2.22 -4.72
CA ILE A 56 11.55 -1.20 -5.28
C ILE A 56 11.97 0.20 -4.84
N ILE A 57 12.41 0.34 -3.59
CA ILE A 57 12.95 1.57 -2.99
C ILE A 57 14.20 1.25 -2.18
N THR A 58 14.95 2.27 -1.78
CA THR A 58 16.00 2.17 -0.78
C THR A 58 15.69 3.15 0.36
N LEU A 59 15.75 2.67 1.59
CA LEU A 59 15.61 3.49 2.79
C LEU A 59 16.98 3.93 3.29
N LYS A 60 17.05 5.05 3.99
CA LYS A 60 18.30 5.49 4.66
C LYS A 60 18.77 4.44 5.68
N ASP A 61 20.05 4.37 5.90
CA ASP A 61 20.65 3.48 6.90
C ASP A 61 20.04 3.71 8.29
N GLY A 62 19.66 2.62 8.94
CA GLY A 62 19.11 2.65 10.29
C GLY A 62 17.65 3.07 10.42
N ALA A 63 16.91 3.30 9.33
CA ALA A 63 15.47 3.60 9.37
C ALA A 63 14.68 2.48 10.06
N GLY A 64 14.94 1.23 9.69
CA GLY A 64 14.41 0.02 10.34
C GLY A 64 12.91 0.07 10.60
N ILE A 65 12.52 -0.39 11.80
CA ILE A 65 11.11 -0.52 12.21
C ILE A 65 10.37 0.80 12.47
N THR A 66 11.01 1.93 12.27
CA THR A 66 10.43 3.27 12.38
C THR A 66 10.49 4.04 11.06
N ALA A 67 10.75 3.33 9.96
CA ALA A 67 10.83 3.91 8.63
C ALA A 67 9.51 4.61 8.23
N THR A 68 9.66 5.76 7.60
CA THR A 68 8.57 6.52 6.99
C THR A 68 8.92 6.78 5.51
N LYS A 69 7.96 7.19 4.70
CA LYS A 69 8.24 7.57 3.29
C LYS A 69 9.31 8.66 3.14
N ASN A 70 9.53 9.48 4.18
CA ASN A 70 10.58 10.51 4.18
C ASN A 70 12.01 9.92 4.32
N ASP A 71 12.10 8.64 4.62
CA ASP A 71 13.36 7.91 4.76
C ASP A 71 13.80 7.24 3.45
N ILE A 72 13.03 7.39 2.37
CA ILE A 72 13.38 6.88 1.04
C ILE A 72 14.50 7.75 0.47
N VAL A 73 15.66 7.13 0.20
CA VAL A 73 16.85 7.79 -0.36
C VAL A 73 17.06 7.46 -1.83
N ASP A 74 16.51 6.36 -2.33
CA ASP A 74 16.51 6.00 -3.74
C ASP A 74 15.17 5.37 -4.14
N ASN A 75 14.71 5.72 -5.35
CA ASN A 75 13.40 5.33 -5.88
C ASN A 75 13.51 5.15 -7.40
N PRO A 76 14.20 4.08 -7.86
CA PRO A 76 14.55 3.89 -9.27
C PRO A 76 13.33 3.71 -10.19
N TYR A 77 12.18 3.30 -9.64
CA TYR A 77 10.93 3.09 -10.39
C TYR A 77 10.00 4.31 -10.32
N ASN A 78 10.43 5.40 -9.66
CA ASN A 78 9.62 6.61 -9.48
C ASN A 78 8.23 6.29 -8.90
N VAL A 79 8.18 5.39 -7.88
CA VAL A 79 6.90 5.04 -7.23
C VAL A 79 6.41 6.19 -6.35
N GLU A 80 5.11 6.44 -6.38
CA GLU A 80 4.43 7.39 -5.49
C GLU A 80 3.87 6.63 -4.27
N ILE A 81 4.46 6.83 -3.10
CA ILE A 81 3.97 6.23 -1.85
C ILE A 81 2.86 7.10 -1.27
N VAL A 82 1.66 6.53 -1.18
CA VAL A 82 0.46 7.19 -0.66
C VAL A 82 -0.03 6.45 0.58
N GLU A 83 -0.04 7.17 1.71
CA GLU A 83 -0.50 6.62 2.99
C GLU A 83 -2.02 6.67 3.10
N ALA A 84 -2.63 5.60 3.60
CA ALA A 84 -4.05 5.51 3.88
C ALA A 84 -4.32 4.66 5.13
N GLU A 85 -5.51 4.80 5.69
CA GLU A 85 -5.98 3.96 6.82
C GLU A 85 -5.91 2.48 6.43
N ALA A 86 -5.24 1.65 7.24
CA ALA A 86 -4.99 0.24 6.92
C ALA A 86 -6.27 -0.55 6.59
N ALA A 87 -7.35 -0.28 7.32
CA ALA A 87 -8.64 -0.93 7.09
C ALA A 87 -9.30 -0.54 5.75
N GLN A 88 -8.92 0.59 5.16
CA GLN A 88 -9.48 1.10 3.90
C GLN A 88 -8.70 0.62 2.67
N LEU A 89 -7.47 0.17 2.82
CA LEU A 89 -6.59 -0.20 1.72
C LEU A 89 -7.21 -1.19 0.73
N PRO A 90 -7.93 -2.25 1.16
CA PRO A 90 -8.56 -3.16 0.20
C PRO A 90 -9.59 -2.47 -0.70
N SER A 91 -10.34 -1.51 -0.18
CA SER A 91 -11.36 -0.78 -0.96
C SER A 91 -10.75 0.27 -1.88
N LEU A 92 -9.57 0.79 -1.53
CA LEU A 92 -8.82 1.78 -2.33
C LEU A 92 -7.95 1.16 -3.42
N LEU A 93 -7.85 -0.18 -3.47
CA LEU A 93 -7.02 -0.88 -4.46
C LEU A 93 -7.42 -0.57 -5.91
N ALA A 94 -8.67 -0.17 -6.15
CA ALA A 94 -9.12 0.26 -7.48
C ALA A 94 -8.58 1.64 -7.91
N ASP A 95 -8.06 2.44 -6.97
CA ASP A 95 -7.60 3.82 -7.19
C ASP A 95 -6.06 3.93 -7.29
N ALA A 96 -5.35 2.80 -7.24
CA ALA A 96 -3.90 2.71 -7.32
C ALA A 96 -3.45 1.46 -8.07
N GLU A 97 -2.20 1.46 -8.53
CA GLU A 97 -1.63 0.30 -9.21
C GLU A 97 -1.34 -0.85 -8.24
N TYR A 98 -0.92 -0.52 -7.02
CA TYR A 98 -0.60 -1.50 -5.97
C TYR A 98 -0.99 -0.98 -4.58
N ALA A 99 -1.17 -1.92 -3.64
CA ALA A 99 -1.34 -1.62 -2.22
C ALA A 99 -0.63 -2.67 -1.37
N VAL A 100 0.01 -2.24 -0.29
CA VAL A 100 0.52 -3.14 0.75
C VAL A 100 -0.52 -3.27 1.84
N ILE A 101 -1.13 -4.44 1.95
CA ILE A 101 -2.32 -4.69 2.78
C ILE A 101 -1.98 -5.74 3.84
N ASN A 102 -2.28 -5.46 5.11
CA ASN A 102 -2.14 -6.45 6.17
C ASN A 102 -3.10 -7.62 5.95
N SER A 103 -2.64 -8.84 6.19
CA SER A 103 -3.37 -10.08 5.87
C SER A 103 -4.77 -10.14 6.47
N ASN A 104 -4.98 -9.65 7.70
CA ASN A 104 -6.30 -9.61 8.34
C ASN A 104 -7.31 -8.74 7.56
N TYR A 105 -6.88 -7.61 7.01
CA TYR A 105 -7.75 -6.76 6.20
C TYR A 105 -7.97 -7.34 4.80
N ALA A 106 -6.95 -7.97 4.22
CA ALA A 106 -7.07 -8.68 2.94
C ALA A 106 -8.11 -9.82 3.03
N ILE A 107 -8.01 -10.68 4.05
CA ILE A 107 -8.95 -11.79 4.29
C ILE A 107 -10.38 -11.28 4.49
N ASN A 108 -10.57 -10.24 5.30
CA ASN A 108 -11.89 -9.63 5.54
C ASN A 108 -12.51 -9.04 4.26
N ALA A 109 -11.69 -8.65 3.30
CA ALA A 109 -12.12 -8.18 1.99
C ALA A 109 -12.30 -9.30 0.95
N GLY A 110 -12.12 -10.56 1.33
CA GLY A 110 -12.25 -11.72 0.45
C GLY A 110 -11.02 -12.00 -0.41
N LEU A 111 -9.89 -11.35 -0.16
CA LEU A 111 -8.61 -11.62 -0.83
C LEU A 111 -7.88 -12.76 -0.11
N ASN A 112 -7.13 -13.55 -0.88
CA ASN A 112 -6.24 -14.57 -0.33
C ASN A 112 -4.80 -14.04 -0.33
N PRO A 113 -4.19 -13.77 0.86
CA PRO A 113 -2.86 -13.19 0.93
C PRO A 113 -1.77 -13.98 0.22
N VAL A 114 -1.89 -15.31 0.13
CA VAL A 114 -0.89 -16.17 -0.51
C VAL A 114 -1.09 -16.27 -2.02
N LYS A 115 -2.35 -16.29 -2.49
CA LYS A 115 -2.65 -16.52 -3.91
C LYS A 115 -2.76 -15.24 -4.72
N ASP A 116 -3.27 -14.16 -4.08
CA ASP A 116 -3.60 -12.92 -4.78
C ASP A 116 -2.51 -11.87 -4.62
N SER A 117 -1.50 -12.09 -3.75
CA SER A 117 -0.38 -11.16 -3.59
C SER A 117 0.71 -11.37 -4.64
N LEU A 118 1.36 -10.30 -5.05
CA LEU A 118 2.58 -10.30 -5.86
C LEU A 118 3.84 -10.47 -5.01
N LEU A 119 3.81 -9.92 -3.80
CA LEU A 119 4.87 -9.97 -2.80
C LEU A 119 4.24 -10.29 -1.44
N ILE A 120 4.93 -11.04 -0.62
CA ILE A 120 4.53 -11.36 0.74
C ILE A 120 5.72 -11.21 1.69
N GLU A 121 5.48 -10.70 2.89
CA GLU A 121 6.50 -10.55 3.93
C GLU A 121 7.03 -11.95 4.33
N GLY A 122 8.34 -12.10 4.33
CA GLY A 122 8.99 -13.37 4.65
C GLY A 122 8.98 -13.72 6.13
N SER A 123 9.31 -14.98 6.46
CA SER A 123 9.41 -15.48 7.83
C SER A 123 10.53 -14.84 8.65
N ALA A 124 11.47 -14.14 8.01
CA ALA A 124 12.55 -13.38 8.66
C ALA A 124 12.11 -11.99 9.13
N SER A 125 10.84 -11.63 8.97
CA SER A 125 10.28 -10.36 9.42
C SER A 125 10.54 -10.14 10.92
N ALA A 126 10.92 -8.91 11.28
CA ALA A 126 11.08 -8.49 12.67
C ALA A 126 9.74 -8.43 13.45
N TYR A 127 8.62 -8.60 12.76
CA TYR A 127 7.26 -8.43 13.29
C TYR A 127 6.57 -9.77 13.62
N ALA A 128 7.31 -10.70 14.23
CA ALA A 128 6.74 -11.95 14.70
C ALA A 128 5.66 -11.70 15.77
N ASN A 129 4.57 -12.45 15.70
CA ASN A 129 3.57 -12.47 16.78
C ASN A 129 4.16 -13.16 18.01
N ILE A 130 3.92 -12.59 19.19
CA ILE A 130 4.40 -13.11 20.47
C ILE A 130 3.26 -13.32 21.45
N LEU A 131 3.40 -14.27 22.35
CA LEU A 131 2.56 -14.42 23.52
C LEU A 131 3.22 -13.67 24.70
N ALA A 132 2.70 -12.49 25.02
CA ALA A 132 3.14 -11.72 26.17
C ALA A 132 2.31 -12.08 27.41
N VAL A 133 2.97 -12.22 28.54
CA VAL A 133 2.34 -12.52 29.84
C VAL A 133 2.87 -11.56 30.93
N LYS A 134 2.10 -11.41 32.02
CA LYS A 134 2.57 -10.65 33.17
C LYS A 134 3.81 -11.33 33.77
N GLU A 135 4.79 -10.55 34.20
CA GLU A 135 5.97 -11.03 34.90
C GLU A 135 5.60 -11.97 36.04
N GLY A 136 6.24 -13.16 36.11
CA GLY A 136 5.98 -14.21 37.09
C GLY A 136 4.80 -15.13 36.72
N ALA A 137 4.07 -14.88 35.63
CA ALA A 137 2.96 -15.73 35.18
C ALA A 137 3.37 -16.78 34.14
N GLU A 138 4.63 -16.78 33.69
CA GLU A 138 5.14 -17.56 32.55
C GLU A 138 4.92 -19.07 32.73
N ASN A 139 4.97 -19.54 34.00
CA ASN A 139 4.89 -20.96 34.33
C ASN A 139 3.52 -21.40 34.87
N THR A 140 2.49 -20.55 34.80
CA THR A 140 1.14 -20.96 35.22
C THR A 140 0.56 -21.99 34.23
N ASP A 141 -0.31 -22.86 34.75
CA ASP A 141 -0.92 -23.93 33.94
C ASP A 141 -1.75 -23.35 32.78
N ALA A 142 -2.40 -22.20 33.01
CA ALA A 142 -3.15 -21.49 31.95
C ALA A 142 -2.23 -21.03 30.79
N VAL A 143 -1.07 -20.45 31.10
CA VAL A 143 -0.10 -20.01 30.11
C VAL A 143 0.50 -21.20 29.36
N LYS A 144 0.84 -22.27 30.07
CA LYS A 144 1.35 -23.52 29.48
C LYS A 144 0.31 -24.13 28.51
N ALA A 145 -0.96 -24.20 28.92
CA ALA A 145 -2.03 -24.73 28.11
C ALA A 145 -2.25 -23.87 26.82
N LEU A 146 -2.24 -22.53 26.98
CA LEU A 146 -2.38 -21.61 25.85
C LEU A 146 -1.20 -21.73 24.88
N LYS A 147 0.03 -21.78 25.39
CA LYS A 147 1.22 -21.97 24.56
C LYS A 147 1.14 -23.28 23.78
N ALA A 148 0.80 -24.41 24.45
CA ALA A 148 0.65 -25.71 23.79
C ALA A 148 -0.44 -25.68 22.70
N ALA A 149 -1.54 -24.97 22.92
CA ALA A 149 -2.59 -24.81 21.92
C ALA A 149 -2.10 -24.01 20.71
N LEU A 150 -1.41 -22.89 20.91
CA LEU A 150 -0.87 -22.03 19.84
C LEU A 150 0.24 -22.72 19.02
N GLU A 151 1.04 -23.58 19.65
CA GLU A 151 2.10 -24.37 19.02
C GLU A 151 1.61 -25.73 18.48
N SER A 152 0.31 -26.00 18.53
CA SER A 152 -0.25 -27.26 18.03
C SER A 152 -0.16 -27.38 16.50
N GLN A 153 -0.05 -28.62 15.99
CA GLN A 153 -0.04 -28.89 14.54
C GLN A 153 -1.28 -28.32 13.86
N GLN A 154 -2.43 -28.33 14.52
CA GLN A 154 -3.67 -27.77 13.99
C GLN A 154 -3.57 -26.27 13.70
N VAL A 155 -2.89 -25.50 14.56
CA VAL A 155 -2.66 -24.05 14.34
C VAL A 155 -1.62 -23.84 13.25
N VAL A 156 -0.56 -24.64 13.23
CA VAL A 156 0.44 -24.59 12.15
C VAL A 156 -0.19 -24.88 10.79
N ASP A 157 -1.03 -25.90 10.69
CA ASP A 157 -1.71 -26.27 9.44
C ASP A 157 -2.72 -25.19 8.97
N TYR A 158 -3.31 -24.46 9.91
CA TYR A 158 -4.23 -23.36 9.61
C TYR A 158 -3.48 -22.09 9.12
N SER A 159 -2.25 -21.87 9.59
CA SER A 159 -1.46 -20.66 9.29
C SER A 159 -0.61 -20.76 8.00
N ASN A 160 -0.48 -21.96 7.43
CA ASN A 160 0.21 -22.23 6.17
C ASN A 160 -0.77 -22.35 4.99
#